data_a70ddaaa3efb1e1bc6c936772650f32d
#
_entry.id   a70ddaaa3efb1e1bc6c936772650f32d
#
_cell.length_a   1.000
_cell.length_b   1.000
_cell.length_c   1.000
_cell.angle_alpha   90.00
_cell.angle_beta   90.00
_cell.angle_gamma   90.00
#
_symmetry.space_group_name_H-M   'P 1'
#
loop_
_entity.id
_entity.type
_entity.pdbx_description
1 polymer ?
#
loop_
_entity_poly.entity_id
_entity_poly.type
_entity_poly.pdbx_seq_one_letter_code
_entity_poly.pdbx_strand_id
1 'polypeptide(L)'
;MKRLQKIGIVLGYVLLFAAIVVAVLYAHIGARDHRESQRITGFDIHIDGGGSHMLIDAESMYRWFAEHGVSLKGKSIAEVNLATLEQVAMRHSAIASANAYITYDGRIDMTIIQREPIARLRVDGDYDHYIAN
;
A
#
# COMPACT_ATOMS: atom_id res chain seq x y z
N MET A 1 -25.92 -48.35 -30.44
CA MET A 1 -25.95 -48.08 -28.99
C MET A 1 -24.59 -47.56 -28.45
N LYS A 2 -23.44 -48.15 -28.77
CA LYS A 2 -22.15 -47.72 -28.24
C LYS A 2 -21.71 -46.28 -28.58
N ARG A 3 -22.16 -45.70 -29.71
CA ARG A 3 -21.83 -44.33 -30.12
C ARG A 3 -22.60 -43.26 -29.32
N LEU A 4 -23.90 -43.53 -29.04
CA LEU A 4 -24.73 -42.62 -28.24
C LEU A 4 -24.27 -42.53 -26.78
N GLN A 5 -23.81 -43.63 -26.20
CA GLN A 5 -23.22 -43.65 -24.86
C GLN A 5 -21.92 -42.82 -24.78
N LYS A 6 -21.06 -42.94 -25.79
CA LYS A 6 -19.83 -42.11 -25.84
C LYS A 6 -20.10 -40.61 -25.96
N ILE A 7 -21.11 -40.22 -26.76
CA ILE A 7 -21.52 -38.82 -26.89
C ILE A 7 -22.07 -38.29 -25.56
N GLY A 8 -22.91 -39.08 -24.85
CA GLY A 8 -23.40 -38.69 -23.54
C GLY A 8 -22.32 -38.48 -22.49
N ILE A 9 -21.29 -39.35 -22.50
CA ILE A 9 -20.15 -39.23 -21.58
C ILE A 9 -19.33 -37.96 -21.88
N VAL A 10 -19.04 -37.68 -23.17
CA VAL A 10 -18.32 -36.50 -23.59
C VAL A 10 -19.08 -35.22 -23.23
N LEU A 11 -20.39 -35.19 -23.47
CA LEU A 11 -21.27 -34.09 -23.10
C LEU A 11 -21.26 -33.84 -21.58
N GLY A 12 -21.29 -34.92 -20.79
CA GLY A 12 -21.21 -34.86 -19.33
C GLY A 12 -19.88 -34.21 -18.85
N TYR A 13 -18.74 -34.59 -19.45
CA TYR A 13 -17.46 -33.97 -19.13
C TYR A 13 -17.38 -32.48 -19.51
N VAL A 14 -17.94 -32.11 -20.66
CA VAL A 14 -18.01 -30.70 -21.09
C VAL A 14 -18.83 -29.85 -20.13
N LEU A 15 -19.99 -30.38 -19.70
CA LEU A 15 -20.84 -29.69 -18.71
C LEU A 15 -20.16 -29.58 -17.34
N LEU A 16 -19.51 -30.64 -16.90
CA LEU A 16 -18.73 -30.62 -15.64
C LEU A 16 -17.60 -29.57 -15.71
N PHE A 17 -16.87 -29.56 -16.81
CA PHE A 17 -15.79 -28.58 -16.99
C PHE A 17 -16.32 -27.14 -17.01
N ALA A 18 -17.43 -26.89 -17.72
CA ALA A 18 -18.09 -25.59 -17.75
C ALA A 18 -18.54 -25.16 -16.34
N ALA A 19 -19.10 -26.06 -15.55
CA ALA A 19 -19.51 -25.79 -14.18
C ALA A 19 -18.32 -25.41 -13.27
N ILE A 20 -17.19 -26.11 -13.41
CA ILE A 20 -15.97 -25.79 -12.66
C ILE A 20 -15.44 -24.41 -13.03
N VAL A 21 -15.37 -24.08 -14.32
CA VAL A 21 -14.93 -22.76 -14.79
C VAL A 21 -15.82 -21.66 -14.22
N VAL A 22 -17.13 -21.84 -14.29
CA VAL A 22 -18.08 -20.87 -13.73
C VAL A 22 -17.89 -20.72 -12.21
N ALA A 23 -17.73 -21.81 -11.47
CA ALA A 23 -17.49 -21.77 -10.03
C ALA A 23 -16.20 -21.03 -9.66
N VAL A 24 -15.10 -21.25 -10.41
CA VAL A 24 -13.83 -20.54 -10.22
C VAL A 24 -13.98 -19.05 -10.51
N LEU A 25 -14.69 -18.67 -11.56
CA LEU A 25 -14.96 -17.26 -11.88
C LEU A 25 -15.77 -16.58 -10.78
N TYR A 26 -16.82 -17.22 -10.28
CA TYR A 26 -17.61 -16.69 -9.16
C TYR A 26 -16.80 -16.54 -7.88
N ALA A 27 -15.96 -17.52 -7.55
CA ALA A 27 -15.08 -17.45 -6.40
C ALA A 27 -14.06 -16.29 -6.52
N HIS A 28 -13.58 -16.04 -7.73
CA HIS A 28 -12.61 -14.95 -8.00
C HIS A 28 -13.26 -13.57 -7.87
N ILE A 29 -14.49 -13.41 -8.33
CA ILE A 29 -15.23 -12.14 -8.23
C ILE A 29 -15.59 -11.85 -6.77
N GLY A 30 -16.11 -12.84 -6.04
CA GLY A 30 -16.47 -12.67 -4.62
C GLY A 30 -15.27 -12.35 -3.71
N ALA A 31 -14.07 -12.87 -4.03
CA ALA A 31 -12.86 -12.61 -3.25
C ALA A 31 -12.34 -11.17 -3.44
N ARG A 32 -12.58 -10.54 -4.58
CA ARG A 32 -12.20 -9.14 -4.85
C ARG A 32 -13.10 -8.17 -4.11
N ASP A 33 -14.42 -8.32 -4.22
CA ASP A 33 -15.39 -7.45 -3.55
C ASP A 33 -15.21 -7.41 -2.03
N HIS A 34 -14.84 -8.55 -1.44
CA HIS A 34 -14.63 -8.63 0.01
C HIS A 34 -13.37 -7.87 0.47
N ARG A 35 -12.33 -7.82 -0.34
CA ARG A 35 -11.10 -7.07 -0.03
C ARG A 35 -11.28 -5.56 -0.22
N GLU A 36 -11.97 -5.16 -1.27
CA GLU A 36 -12.18 -3.74 -1.59
C GLU A 36 -13.09 -3.03 -0.59
N SER A 37 -14.05 -3.75 0.01
CA SER A 37 -14.93 -3.23 1.05
C SER A 37 -14.31 -3.24 2.46
N GLN A 38 -13.14 -3.86 2.65
CA GLN A 38 -12.46 -3.90 3.92
C GLN A 38 -12.01 -2.50 4.32
N ARG A 39 -12.32 -2.11 5.57
CA ARG A 39 -11.88 -0.81 6.11
C ARG A 39 -10.43 -0.88 6.56
N ILE A 40 -9.74 0.24 6.42
CA ILE A 40 -8.38 0.38 6.91
C ILE A 40 -8.39 0.26 8.43
N THR A 41 -7.61 -0.70 8.93
CA THR A 41 -7.49 -1.01 10.36
C THR A 41 -6.37 -0.25 11.03
N GLY A 42 -5.36 0.21 10.28
CA GLY A 42 -4.22 0.96 10.80
C GLY A 42 -3.33 1.54 9.71
N PHE A 43 -2.48 2.48 10.11
CA PHE A 43 -1.46 3.07 9.28
C PHE A 43 -0.15 3.13 10.07
N ASP A 44 0.86 2.42 9.63
CA ASP A 44 2.17 2.34 10.25
C ASP A 44 3.23 2.97 9.34
N ILE A 45 4.14 3.71 9.96
CA ILE A 45 5.23 4.37 9.26
C ILE A 45 6.55 3.86 9.81
N HIS A 46 7.35 3.26 8.94
CA HIS A 46 8.71 2.81 9.20
C HIS A 46 9.68 3.75 8.51
N ILE A 47 10.62 4.30 9.28
CA ILE A 47 11.62 5.22 8.75
C ILE A 47 12.97 4.54 8.78
N ASP A 48 13.55 4.38 7.59
CA ASP A 48 14.85 3.79 7.37
C ASP A 48 15.85 4.86 6.90
N GLY A 49 17.13 4.62 7.17
CA GLY A 49 18.22 5.53 6.79
C GLY A 49 18.52 6.58 7.83
N GLY A 50 19.42 7.52 7.47
CA GLY A 50 19.85 8.62 8.34
C GLY A 50 21.02 8.31 9.28
N GLY A 51 21.46 7.08 9.35
CA GLY A 51 22.63 6.70 10.15
C GLY A 51 22.50 7.14 11.60
N SER A 52 23.43 7.98 12.07
CA SER A 52 23.42 8.51 13.44
C SER A 52 22.53 9.76 13.64
N HIS A 53 21.90 10.27 12.57
CA HIS A 53 21.08 11.49 12.61
C HIS A 53 19.71 11.25 11.98
N MET A 54 18.68 11.07 12.82
CA MET A 54 17.29 11.04 12.36
C MET A 54 16.83 12.49 12.10
N LEU A 55 16.46 12.78 10.86
CA LEU A 55 15.94 14.09 10.45
C LEU A 55 14.44 14.20 10.65
N ILE A 56 13.75 13.04 10.62
CA ILE A 56 12.32 12.91 10.77
C ILE A 56 11.99 11.73 11.69
N ASP A 57 10.87 11.82 12.38
CA ASP A 57 10.29 10.75 13.17
C ASP A 57 8.88 10.40 12.68
N ALA A 58 8.34 9.28 13.13
CA ALA A 58 7.02 8.82 12.70
C ALA A 58 5.92 9.81 13.12
N GLU A 59 6.03 10.46 14.28
CA GLU A 59 5.03 11.40 14.77
C GLU A 59 4.97 12.67 13.90
N SER A 60 6.12 13.21 13.51
CA SER A 60 6.18 14.35 12.58
C SER A 60 5.59 14.00 11.22
N MET A 61 5.78 12.77 10.75
CA MET A 61 5.20 12.29 9.51
C MET A 61 3.68 12.14 9.59
N TYR A 62 3.13 11.63 10.69
CA TYR A 62 1.67 11.61 10.87
C TYR A 62 1.06 13.01 10.84
N ARG A 63 1.73 13.98 11.46
CA ARG A 63 1.33 15.41 11.44
C ARG A 63 1.41 15.96 10.02
N TRP A 64 2.50 15.71 9.31
CA TRP A 64 2.68 16.09 7.91
C TRP A 64 1.54 15.61 7.01
N PHE A 65 1.16 14.34 7.13
CA PHE A 65 0.03 13.78 6.37
C PHE A 65 -1.29 14.46 6.73
N ALA A 66 -1.55 14.71 8.00
CA ALA A 66 -2.76 15.40 8.45
C ALA A 66 -2.85 16.84 7.89
N GLU A 67 -1.76 17.59 7.90
CA GLU A 67 -1.66 18.95 7.35
C GLU A 67 -1.88 18.97 5.82
N HIS A 68 -1.49 17.90 5.12
CA HIS A 68 -1.69 17.77 3.68
C HIS A 68 -3.00 17.08 3.29
N GLY A 69 -3.96 17.01 4.24
CA GLY A 69 -5.32 16.52 3.97
C GLY A 69 -5.44 15.00 3.81
N VAL A 70 -4.41 14.24 4.20
CA VAL A 70 -4.46 12.79 4.17
C VAL A 70 -5.22 12.30 5.41
N SER A 71 -6.40 11.75 5.20
CA SER A 71 -7.19 11.08 6.24
C SER A 71 -7.48 9.65 5.78
N LEU A 72 -6.98 8.68 6.54
CA LEU A 72 -7.15 7.25 6.25
C LEU A 72 -8.21 6.60 7.13
N LYS A 73 -8.50 7.22 8.28
CA LYS A 73 -9.42 6.68 9.27
C LYS A 73 -10.82 6.48 8.70
N GLY A 74 -11.30 5.26 8.71
CA GLY A 74 -12.66 4.90 8.30
C GLY A 74 -12.86 4.73 6.79
N LYS A 75 -11.83 5.00 5.97
CA LYS A 75 -11.86 4.72 4.52
C LYS A 75 -11.77 3.23 4.24
N SER A 76 -12.35 2.81 3.12
CA SER A 76 -12.13 1.49 2.58
C SER A 76 -10.79 1.41 1.82
N ILE A 77 -10.27 0.22 1.67
CA ILE A 77 -9.03 -0.02 0.89
C ILE A 77 -9.19 0.51 -0.55
N ALA A 78 -10.38 0.36 -1.14
CA ALA A 78 -10.66 0.84 -2.50
C ALA A 78 -10.60 2.38 -2.64
N GLU A 79 -10.83 3.12 -1.55
CA GLU A 79 -10.83 4.59 -1.54
C GLU A 79 -9.43 5.20 -1.35
N VAL A 80 -8.43 4.36 -1.02
CA VAL A 80 -7.08 4.84 -0.76
C VAL A 80 -6.20 4.68 -1.98
N ASN A 81 -5.63 5.80 -2.41
CA ASN A 81 -4.62 5.82 -3.45
C ASN A 81 -3.23 5.86 -2.81
N LEU A 82 -2.55 4.70 -2.79
CA LEU A 82 -1.21 4.57 -2.23
C LEU A 82 -0.20 5.48 -2.92
N ALA A 83 -0.29 5.65 -4.25
CA ALA A 83 0.58 6.54 -4.99
C ALA A 83 0.45 8.01 -4.53
N THR A 84 -0.76 8.43 -4.15
CA THR A 84 -0.97 9.77 -3.58
C THR A 84 -0.31 9.89 -2.20
N LEU A 85 -0.35 8.85 -1.37
CA LEU A 85 0.35 8.83 -0.09
C LEU A 85 1.86 8.96 -0.27
N GLU A 86 2.44 8.19 -1.16
CA GLU A 86 3.85 8.24 -1.50
C GLU A 86 4.25 9.62 -2.03
N GLN A 87 3.46 10.21 -2.92
CA GLN A 87 3.69 11.56 -3.44
C GLN A 87 3.65 12.64 -2.35
N VAL A 88 2.71 12.54 -1.40
CA VAL A 88 2.63 13.48 -0.27
C VAL A 88 3.86 13.34 0.63
N ALA A 89 4.30 12.11 0.91
CA ALA A 89 5.54 11.86 1.64
C ALA A 89 6.75 12.47 0.92
N MET A 90 6.88 12.23 -0.38
CA MET A 90 7.99 12.73 -1.20
C MET A 90 8.08 14.26 -1.31
N ARG A 91 7.03 15.00 -0.97
CA ARG A 91 7.09 16.47 -0.87
C ARG A 91 7.89 16.96 0.33
N HIS A 92 8.11 16.10 1.31
CA HIS A 92 8.92 16.46 2.47
C HIS A 92 10.41 16.45 2.08
N SER A 93 11.12 17.53 2.33
CA SER A 93 12.51 17.73 1.87
C SER A 93 13.51 16.70 2.42
N ALA A 94 13.26 16.15 3.59
CA ALA A 94 14.12 15.16 4.22
C ALA A 94 13.90 13.73 3.69
N ILE A 95 12.97 13.50 2.79
CA ILE A 95 12.62 12.15 2.27
C ILE A 95 13.31 11.92 0.92
N ALA A 96 14.04 10.81 0.82
CA ALA A 96 14.64 10.34 -0.43
C ALA A 96 13.68 9.45 -1.22
N SER A 97 12.99 8.55 -0.54
CA SER A 97 11.95 7.70 -1.14
C SER A 97 10.91 7.29 -0.13
N ALA A 98 9.71 7.01 -0.62
CA ALA A 98 8.60 6.48 0.17
C ALA A 98 7.91 5.38 -0.64
N ASN A 99 7.58 4.29 0.02
CA ASN A 99 6.84 3.17 -0.56
C ASN A 99 5.74 2.74 0.39
N ALA A 100 4.52 2.62 -0.10
CA ALA A 100 3.36 2.24 0.68
C ALA A 100 2.72 0.97 0.13
N TYR A 101 2.29 0.07 1.00
CA TYR A 101 1.57 -1.13 0.63
C TYR A 101 0.49 -1.47 1.65
N ILE A 102 -0.48 -2.26 1.21
CA ILE A 102 -1.57 -2.74 2.06
C ILE A 102 -1.23 -4.16 2.49
N THR A 103 -1.23 -4.36 3.81
CA THR A 103 -0.99 -5.67 4.42
C THR A 103 -2.24 -6.55 4.33
N TYR A 104 -2.07 -7.85 4.58
CA TYR A 104 -3.16 -8.81 4.51
C TYR A 104 -4.30 -8.51 5.50
N ASP A 105 -4.00 -7.93 6.65
CA ASP A 105 -4.94 -7.56 7.71
C ASP A 105 -5.61 -6.19 7.50
N GLY A 106 -5.39 -5.57 6.34
CA GLY A 106 -6.00 -4.29 5.97
C GLY A 106 -5.35 -3.07 6.59
N ARG A 107 -4.09 -3.18 7.02
CA ARG A 107 -3.27 -2.04 7.45
C ARG A 107 -2.53 -1.45 6.25
N ILE A 108 -2.17 -0.21 6.34
CA ILE A 108 -1.25 0.42 5.41
C ILE A 108 0.10 0.53 6.10
N ASP A 109 1.11 -0.07 5.52
CA ASP A 109 2.50 0.08 5.95
C ASP A 109 3.22 0.97 4.93
N MET A 110 3.92 1.96 5.45
CA MET A 110 4.74 2.86 4.65
C MET A 110 6.18 2.82 5.13
N THR A 111 7.07 2.49 4.22
CA THR A 111 8.51 2.58 4.44
C THR A 111 9.03 3.87 3.82
N ILE A 112 9.66 4.69 4.63
CA ILE A 112 10.25 5.98 4.23
C ILE A 112 11.76 5.86 4.39
N ILE A 113 12.48 6.18 3.32
CA ILE A 113 13.94 6.32 3.37
C ILE A 113 14.24 7.81 3.45
N GLN A 114 14.87 8.21 4.55
CA GLN A 114 15.28 9.59 4.71
C GLN A 114 16.60 9.87 3.98
N ARG A 115 16.80 11.12 3.61
CA ARG A 115 18.06 11.59 3.02
C ARG A 115 19.17 11.59 4.06
N GLU A 116 20.39 11.27 3.65
CA GLU A 116 21.54 11.41 4.51
C GLU A 116 22.01 12.85 4.54
N PRO A 117 22.15 13.45 5.74
CA PRO A 117 22.73 14.78 5.86
C PRO A 117 24.22 14.73 5.52
N ILE A 118 24.66 15.48 4.51
CA ILE A 118 26.06 15.57 4.07
C ILE A 118 26.82 16.72 4.70
N ALA A 119 26.11 17.74 5.17
CA ALA A 119 26.74 18.89 5.81
C ALA A 119 25.81 19.53 6.85
N ARG A 120 26.40 20.03 7.92
CA ARG A 120 25.74 20.85 8.93
C ARG A 120 26.23 22.27 8.81
N LEU A 121 25.36 23.19 8.47
CA LEU A 121 25.63 24.60 8.45
C LEU A 121 25.20 25.22 9.78
N ARG A 122 26.18 25.82 10.49
CA ARG A 122 25.88 26.63 11.64
C ARG A 122 25.89 28.10 11.20
N VAL A 123 24.72 28.71 11.19
CA VAL A 123 24.57 30.14 10.95
C VAL A 123 24.53 30.84 12.32
N ASP A 124 25.11 31.99 12.44
CA ASP A 124 25.08 32.80 13.68
C ASP A 124 23.65 33.09 14.09
N GLY A 125 23.13 32.24 14.98
CA GLY A 125 21.74 32.19 15.40
C GLY A 125 21.32 30.73 15.71
N ASP A 126 20.29 30.58 16.42
CA ASP A 126 19.86 29.39 17.17
C ASP A 126 19.39 28.17 16.34
N TYR A 127 19.66 28.13 15.02
CA TYR A 127 19.15 27.06 14.13
C TYR A 127 20.25 26.39 13.31
N ASP A 128 20.34 25.08 13.42
CA ASP A 128 21.20 24.26 12.57
C ASP A 128 20.46 23.87 11.27
N HIS A 129 21.07 24.16 10.14
CA HIS A 129 20.59 23.73 8.83
C HIS A 129 21.37 22.51 8.36
N TYR A 130 20.64 21.45 7.92
CA TYR A 130 21.23 20.26 7.33
C TYR A 130 21.05 20.29 5.82
N ILE A 131 22.14 20.03 5.09
CA ILE A 131 22.09 19.81 3.65
C ILE A 131 22.10 18.30 3.44
N ALA A 132 21.10 17.80 2.73
CA ALA A 132 20.97 16.39 2.36
C ALA A 132 21.05 16.26 0.83
N ASN A 133 21.51 15.08 0.40
CA ASN A 133 21.61 14.75 -1.03
C ASN A 133 20.33 14.07 -1.51
#